data_d1683f039f891dee165c47e8b7ea3816
#
_entry.id   d1683f039f891dee165c47e8b7ea3816
#
_cell.length_a   1.000
_cell.length_b   1.000
_cell.length_c   1.000
_cell.angle_alpha   90.00
_cell.angle_beta   90.00
_cell.angle_gamma   90.00
#
_symmetry.space_group_name_H-M   'P 1'
#
loop_
_entity.id
_entity.type
_entity.pdbx_description
1 polymer ?
#
loop_
_entity_poly.entity_id
_entity_poly.type
_entity_poly.pdbx_seq_one_letter_code
_entity_poly.pdbx_strand_id
1 'polypeptide(L)'
;MAYLKPAYWKQFLFAALLWAGLAGAATAQPLVETGWLAERLGDQKIVLIDLRNKLDEGSYETYLEGHIPGAIHSDYLKDGWRVGRDDVVGLLPSEAEFQALARKLGVSQDSHVVFIPAGVNSTDFGSSARAYWTFKVFGHEKVSILNGGYAAWKAAYPNRIEQGAPIAPEAGDFTAKFQPQGYISMADVAKAVGKDSGITLLDGRNEPQYYGEAKHPKAAKAGRIPGAQLLFQETAYDVSANRLKLATELESLYAEVATDQPVISYCNTGHWAATNWFVLSEVLGRKDVKLYDGSMVEWTASAGNALETGKSNLEKIKGFFKSILG
;
A
#
# COMPACT_ATOMS: atom_id res chain seq x y z
N MET A 1 22.68 31.31 81.47
CA MET A 1 23.23 30.10 80.83
C MET A 1 22.26 29.65 79.78
N ALA A 2 22.50 29.93 78.52
CA ALA A 2 21.62 29.58 77.42
C ALA A 2 22.45 28.75 76.44
N TYR A 3 22.03 27.50 76.27
CA TYR A 3 22.64 26.55 75.31
C TYR A 3 22.06 26.78 73.92
N LEU A 4 22.89 27.18 72.95
CA LEU A 4 22.61 27.21 71.53
C LEU A 4 22.75 25.81 70.92
N LYS A 5 21.70 25.32 70.29
CA LYS A 5 21.74 24.09 69.46
C LYS A 5 22.18 24.41 68.04
N PRO A 6 22.97 23.54 67.35
CA PRO A 6 23.41 23.78 66.00
C PRO A 6 22.33 23.42 65.00
N ALA A 7 22.18 24.26 63.95
CA ALA A 7 21.30 24.09 62.84
C ALA A 7 21.87 23.03 61.84
N TYR A 8 21.05 22.01 61.52
CA TYR A 8 21.35 21.04 60.48
C TYR A 8 21.00 21.64 59.11
N TRP A 9 21.99 21.92 58.31
CA TRP A 9 21.83 22.22 56.87
C TRP A 9 21.57 20.91 56.13
N LYS A 10 20.33 20.70 55.66
CA LYS A 10 20.00 19.62 54.73
C LYS A 10 20.43 20.03 53.34
N GLN A 11 21.44 19.37 52.82
CA GLN A 11 21.85 19.42 51.43
C GLN A 11 20.78 18.74 50.59
N PHE A 12 20.05 19.50 49.79
CA PHE A 12 19.21 18.96 48.69
C PHE A 12 20.10 18.67 47.51
N LEU A 13 20.42 17.40 47.27
CA LEU A 13 20.96 16.88 46.05
C LEU A 13 19.82 16.86 45.02
N PHE A 14 19.82 17.79 44.06
CA PHE A 14 19.02 17.71 42.87
C PHE A 14 19.64 16.65 41.95
N ALA A 15 19.05 15.46 41.92
CA ALA A 15 19.30 14.46 40.91
C ALA A 15 18.61 14.91 39.62
N ALA A 16 19.36 15.52 38.67
CA ALA A 16 18.91 15.77 37.33
C ALA A 16 18.80 14.41 36.60
N LEU A 17 17.61 13.86 36.55
CA LEU A 17 17.27 12.74 35.67
C LEU A 17 17.37 13.23 34.21
N LEU A 18 18.49 12.92 33.56
CA LEU A 18 18.62 12.97 32.10
C LEU A 18 17.65 11.97 31.49
N TRP A 19 16.50 12.43 31.07
CA TRP A 19 15.66 11.73 30.13
C TRP A 19 16.38 11.74 28.78
N ALA A 20 17.19 10.71 28.52
CA ALA A 20 17.59 10.35 27.16
C ALA A 20 16.33 9.85 26.46
N GLY A 21 15.58 10.76 25.85
CA GLY A 21 14.50 10.42 24.94
C GLY A 21 15.10 9.57 23.84
N LEU A 22 14.76 8.27 23.82
CA LEU A 22 14.84 7.46 22.60
C LEU A 22 13.94 8.17 21.58
N ALA A 23 14.54 9.00 20.74
CA ALA A 23 13.92 9.45 19.50
C ALA A 23 13.77 8.21 18.62
N GLY A 24 12.72 7.43 18.84
CA GLY A 24 12.25 6.47 17.88
C GLY A 24 12.06 7.25 16.58
N ALA A 25 12.69 6.80 15.49
CA ALA A 25 12.47 7.38 14.18
C ALA A 25 10.95 7.43 13.96
N ALA A 26 10.38 8.63 13.93
CA ALA A 26 8.95 8.79 13.68
C ALA A 26 8.68 8.18 12.30
N THR A 27 7.91 7.10 12.28
CA THR A 27 7.47 6.48 11.03
C THR A 27 6.61 7.50 10.29
N ALA A 28 6.82 7.63 8.98
CA ALA A 28 6.00 8.51 8.17
C ALA A 28 4.53 8.06 8.25
N GLN A 29 3.60 9.03 8.26
CA GLN A 29 2.17 8.71 8.16
C GLN A 29 1.92 8.05 6.80
N PRO A 30 1.24 6.88 6.74
CA PRO A 30 1.02 6.18 5.47
C PRO A 30 0.16 6.97 4.48
N LEU A 31 -0.81 7.74 4.99
CA LEU A 31 -1.61 8.69 4.21
C LEU A 31 -1.30 10.11 4.67
N VAL A 32 -1.15 11.03 3.70
CA VAL A 32 -0.99 12.46 3.94
C VAL A 32 -2.05 13.23 3.17
N GLU A 33 -2.52 14.32 3.77
CA GLU A 33 -3.51 15.19 3.16
C GLU A 33 -2.84 16.33 2.37
N THR A 34 -3.59 16.96 1.47
CA THR A 34 -3.07 18.06 0.64
C THR A 34 -2.52 19.23 1.45
N GLY A 35 -3.11 19.54 2.61
CA GLY A 35 -2.61 20.57 3.52
C GLY A 35 -1.24 20.24 4.09
N TRP A 36 -1.02 18.97 4.52
CA TRP A 36 0.28 18.51 4.99
C TRP A 36 1.38 18.69 3.94
N LEU A 37 1.06 18.33 2.67
CA LEU A 37 2.00 18.48 1.56
C LEU A 37 2.25 19.96 1.22
N ALA A 38 1.19 20.79 1.24
CA ALA A 38 1.28 22.22 0.93
C ALA A 38 2.26 22.99 1.83
N GLU A 39 2.35 22.59 3.10
CA GLU A 39 3.29 23.14 4.09
C GLU A 39 4.74 22.69 3.87
N ARG A 40 4.96 21.64 3.08
CA ARG A 40 6.26 20.96 2.90
C ARG A 40 6.77 20.99 1.47
N LEU A 41 6.10 21.68 0.58
CA LEU A 41 6.60 21.86 -0.80
C LEU A 41 7.97 22.55 -0.78
N GLY A 42 8.91 21.94 -1.52
CA GLY A 42 10.30 22.44 -1.58
C GLY A 42 11.21 21.86 -0.48
N ASP A 43 10.71 21.02 0.43
CA ASP A 43 11.57 20.27 1.34
C ASP A 43 12.41 19.26 0.53
N GLN A 44 13.73 19.44 0.52
CA GLN A 44 14.67 18.61 -0.24
C GLN A 44 14.72 17.14 0.20
N LYS A 45 14.12 16.83 1.35
CA LYS A 45 13.99 15.44 1.83
C LYS A 45 12.74 14.74 1.33
N ILE A 46 11.81 15.46 0.73
CA ILE A 46 10.59 14.90 0.17
C ILE A 46 10.76 14.68 -1.33
N VAL A 47 10.57 13.44 -1.76
CA VAL A 47 10.53 13.05 -3.17
C VAL A 47 9.08 12.79 -3.55
N LEU A 48 8.52 13.62 -4.43
CA LEU A 48 7.16 13.50 -4.93
C LEU A 48 7.16 12.70 -6.22
N ILE A 49 6.44 11.57 -6.26
CA ILE A 49 6.38 10.69 -7.43
C ILE A 49 4.93 10.62 -7.92
N ASP A 50 4.69 11.20 -9.09
CA ASP A 50 3.41 11.16 -9.80
C ASP A 50 3.32 9.88 -10.62
N LEU A 51 2.37 9.01 -10.26
CA LEU A 51 2.23 7.67 -10.85
C LEU A 51 1.17 7.60 -11.95
N ARG A 52 0.69 8.73 -12.47
CA ARG A 52 -0.32 8.74 -13.55
C ARG A 52 0.09 7.87 -14.72
N ASN A 53 -0.85 7.07 -15.19
CA ASN A 53 -0.62 6.09 -16.23
C ASN A 53 -1.95 5.71 -16.92
N LYS A 54 -1.90 4.79 -17.86
CA LYS A 54 -3.09 4.38 -18.63
C LYS A 54 -4.24 3.76 -17.79
N LEU A 55 -4.00 3.26 -16.58
CA LEU A 55 -5.07 2.69 -15.73
C LEU A 55 -6.01 3.77 -15.18
N ASP A 56 -5.54 5.00 -15.08
CA ASP A 56 -6.27 6.17 -14.61
C ASP A 56 -6.58 7.16 -15.76
N GLU A 57 -6.46 6.71 -17.02
CA GLU A 57 -6.55 7.52 -18.23
C GLU A 57 -5.49 8.64 -18.30
N GLY A 58 -4.48 8.57 -17.43
CA GLY A 58 -3.36 9.48 -17.38
C GLY A 58 -2.21 9.07 -18.29
N SER A 59 -1.27 10.00 -18.45
CA SER A 59 -0.05 9.80 -19.22
C SER A 59 1.00 10.84 -18.85
N TYR A 60 2.18 10.74 -19.47
CA TYR A 60 3.20 11.80 -19.34
C TYR A 60 2.69 13.13 -19.90
N GLU A 61 1.90 13.12 -20.98
CA GLU A 61 1.32 14.32 -21.57
C GLU A 61 0.36 15.01 -20.58
N THR A 62 -0.54 14.27 -19.94
CA THR A 62 -1.46 14.84 -18.94
C THR A 62 -0.72 15.33 -17.68
N TYR A 63 0.43 14.72 -17.36
CA TYR A 63 1.33 15.23 -16.32
C TYR A 63 1.94 16.58 -16.75
N LEU A 64 2.40 16.74 -18.00
CA LEU A 64 2.96 18.00 -18.52
C LEU A 64 1.94 19.13 -18.56
N GLU A 65 0.65 18.83 -18.74
CA GLU A 65 -0.45 19.82 -18.68
C GLU A 65 -0.62 20.39 -17.26
N GLY A 66 -0.25 19.62 -16.23
CA GLY A 66 -0.30 20.09 -14.84
C GLY A 66 0.01 18.98 -13.84
N HIS A 67 0.86 19.32 -12.87
CA HIS A 67 1.27 18.44 -11.78
C HIS A 67 1.56 19.25 -10.51
N ILE A 68 1.77 18.56 -9.39
CA ILE A 68 2.20 19.20 -8.13
C ILE A 68 3.63 19.72 -8.30
N PRO A 69 3.94 20.97 -7.91
CA PRO A 69 5.29 21.52 -8.07
C PRO A 69 6.37 20.61 -7.47
N GLY A 70 7.40 20.34 -8.28
CA GLY A 70 8.51 19.47 -7.91
C GLY A 70 8.22 17.97 -7.96
N ALA A 71 7.02 17.55 -8.34
CA ALA A 71 6.73 16.13 -8.55
C ALA A 71 7.41 15.59 -9.81
N ILE A 72 7.88 14.35 -9.76
CA ILE A 72 8.52 13.64 -10.86
C ILE A 72 7.56 12.59 -11.37
N HIS A 73 7.31 12.55 -12.68
CA HIS A 73 6.49 11.51 -13.28
C HIS A 73 7.25 10.19 -13.40
N SER A 74 6.57 9.11 -13.05
CA SER A 74 7.00 7.74 -13.32
C SER A 74 5.82 6.87 -13.71
N ASP A 75 5.78 6.40 -14.95
CA ASP A 75 4.70 5.55 -15.47
C ASP A 75 4.70 4.21 -14.73
N TYR A 76 3.69 4.02 -13.88
CA TYR A 76 3.55 2.79 -13.08
C TYR A 76 3.56 1.50 -13.90
N LEU A 77 3.12 1.54 -15.16
CA LEU A 77 3.06 0.36 -16.02
C LEU A 77 4.35 0.10 -16.80
N LYS A 78 5.19 1.15 -17.01
CA LYS A 78 6.32 1.06 -17.97
C LYS A 78 7.68 1.19 -17.31
N ASP A 79 7.81 1.88 -16.17
CA ASP A 79 9.11 2.28 -15.64
C ASP A 79 9.77 1.22 -14.72
N GLY A 80 9.18 0.02 -14.59
CA GLY A 80 9.80 -1.07 -13.83
C GLY A 80 9.29 -1.23 -12.39
N TRP A 81 8.18 -0.57 -12.02
CA TRP A 81 7.51 -0.80 -10.75
C TRP A 81 7.04 -2.25 -10.57
N ARG A 82 6.77 -2.90 -11.70
CA ARG A 82 6.39 -4.30 -11.81
C ARG A 82 7.04 -4.92 -13.03
N VAL A 83 7.43 -6.18 -12.94
CA VAL A 83 8.09 -6.88 -14.03
C VAL A 83 7.32 -8.13 -14.46
N GLY A 84 7.63 -8.63 -15.65
CA GLY A 84 7.18 -9.94 -16.12
C GLY A 84 8.34 -10.93 -16.09
N ARG A 85 8.08 -12.17 -15.62
CA ARG A 85 9.01 -13.30 -15.70
C ARG A 85 8.24 -14.56 -16.06
N ASP A 86 8.73 -15.36 -16.98
CA ASP A 86 8.15 -16.66 -17.37
C ASP A 86 6.63 -16.60 -17.65
N ASP A 87 6.20 -15.61 -18.46
CA ASP A 87 4.80 -15.32 -18.80
C ASP A 87 3.92 -14.82 -17.62
N VAL A 88 4.43 -14.73 -16.41
CA VAL A 88 3.77 -14.11 -15.27
C VAL A 88 4.04 -12.62 -15.26
N VAL A 89 2.98 -11.82 -15.21
CA VAL A 89 3.07 -10.35 -15.20
C VAL A 89 2.75 -9.79 -13.81
N GLY A 90 3.34 -8.64 -13.49
CA GLY A 90 3.00 -7.92 -12.27
C GLY A 90 3.84 -8.30 -11.05
N LEU A 91 4.93 -9.04 -11.24
CA LEU A 91 5.83 -9.47 -10.18
C LEU A 91 6.68 -8.31 -9.64
N LEU A 92 7.15 -8.49 -8.41
CA LEU A 92 8.14 -7.62 -7.78
C LEU A 92 9.43 -7.59 -8.61
N PRO A 93 10.02 -6.41 -8.90
CA PRO A 93 11.36 -6.34 -9.49
C PRO A 93 12.41 -6.93 -8.55
N SER A 94 13.59 -7.23 -9.06
CA SER A 94 14.74 -7.57 -8.22
C SER A 94 15.23 -6.36 -7.42
N GLU A 95 16.01 -6.58 -6.38
CA GLU A 95 16.65 -5.50 -5.60
C GLU A 95 17.42 -4.52 -6.50
N ALA A 96 18.19 -5.05 -7.45
CA ALA A 96 18.99 -4.23 -8.37
C ALA A 96 18.13 -3.39 -9.32
N GLU A 97 17.06 -3.98 -9.89
CA GLU A 97 16.11 -3.27 -10.76
C GLU A 97 15.39 -2.16 -10.01
N PHE A 98 14.87 -2.46 -8.81
CA PHE A 98 14.17 -1.46 -8.00
C PHE A 98 15.10 -0.37 -7.48
N GLN A 99 16.31 -0.73 -7.03
CA GLN A 99 17.33 0.25 -6.61
C GLN A 99 17.66 1.23 -7.74
N ALA A 100 17.82 0.73 -8.96
CA ALA A 100 18.10 1.57 -10.13
C ALA A 100 16.93 2.54 -10.41
N LEU A 101 15.68 2.06 -10.34
CA LEU A 101 14.49 2.91 -10.48
C LEU A 101 14.42 3.98 -9.41
N ALA A 102 14.53 3.60 -8.13
CA ALA A 102 14.44 4.51 -7.01
C ALA A 102 15.52 5.62 -7.08
N ARG A 103 16.77 5.25 -7.38
CA ARG A 103 17.87 6.21 -7.55
C ARG A 103 17.64 7.15 -8.72
N LYS A 104 17.15 6.66 -9.85
CA LYS A 104 16.79 7.48 -11.01
C LYS A 104 15.73 8.52 -10.67
N LEU A 105 14.81 8.22 -9.75
CA LEU A 105 13.78 9.12 -9.25
C LEU A 105 14.27 10.05 -8.13
N GLY A 106 15.59 10.07 -7.85
CA GLY A 106 16.18 10.93 -6.83
C GLY A 106 16.00 10.43 -5.39
N VAL A 107 15.57 9.20 -5.19
CA VAL A 107 15.33 8.66 -3.83
C VAL A 107 16.65 8.31 -3.17
N SER A 108 16.90 8.89 -2.02
CA SER A 108 18.00 8.58 -1.11
C SER A 108 17.50 7.81 0.12
N GLN A 109 18.42 7.27 0.91
CA GLN A 109 18.07 6.43 2.06
C GLN A 109 17.26 7.17 3.13
N ASP A 110 17.42 8.47 3.26
CA ASP A 110 16.72 9.31 4.23
C ASP A 110 15.52 10.07 3.64
N SER A 111 15.27 9.97 2.32
CA SER A 111 14.14 10.59 1.65
C SER A 111 12.79 10.17 2.24
N HIS A 112 11.84 11.09 2.26
CA HIS A 112 10.43 10.78 2.46
C HIS A 112 9.73 10.74 1.10
N VAL A 113 9.38 9.56 0.62
CA VAL A 113 8.71 9.37 -0.66
C VAL A 113 7.21 9.59 -0.50
N VAL A 114 6.63 10.45 -1.33
CA VAL A 114 5.17 10.67 -1.37
C VAL A 114 4.64 10.33 -2.75
N PHE A 115 3.83 9.30 -2.84
CA PHE A 115 3.15 8.90 -4.07
C PHE A 115 1.93 9.75 -4.33
N ILE A 116 1.78 10.19 -5.57
CA ILE A 116 0.68 11.00 -6.05
C ILE A 116 -0.09 10.17 -7.09
N PRO A 117 -1.21 9.51 -6.71
CA PRO A 117 -2.14 8.96 -7.68
C PRO A 117 -2.86 10.08 -8.45
N ALA A 118 -3.50 9.77 -9.58
CA ALA A 118 -4.33 10.74 -10.29
C ALA A 118 -5.50 11.25 -9.43
N GLY A 119 -6.05 10.41 -8.56
CA GLY A 119 -7.20 10.72 -7.72
C GLY A 119 -8.53 10.57 -8.48
N VAL A 120 -8.67 9.50 -9.27
CA VAL A 120 -9.85 9.31 -10.15
C VAL A 120 -10.64 8.05 -9.85
N ASN A 121 -10.01 7.00 -9.31
CA ASN A 121 -10.70 5.76 -8.96
C ASN A 121 -9.86 4.86 -8.02
N SER A 122 -10.46 3.77 -7.56
CA SER A 122 -9.81 2.81 -6.66
C SER A 122 -8.63 2.05 -7.29
N THR A 123 -8.66 1.85 -8.61
CA THR A 123 -7.57 1.18 -9.33
C THR A 123 -6.33 2.08 -9.41
N ASP A 124 -6.52 3.37 -9.60
CA ASP A 124 -5.48 4.38 -9.52
C ASP A 124 -4.81 4.41 -8.14
N PHE A 125 -5.60 4.45 -7.06
CA PHE A 125 -5.06 4.32 -5.70
C PHE A 125 -4.24 3.03 -5.53
N GLY A 126 -4.67 1.93 -6.15
CA GLY A 126 -3.95 0.66 -6.17
C GLY A 126 -2.53 0.75 -6.75
N SER A 127 -2.28 1.64 -7.72
CA SER A 127 -0.93 1.91 -8.25
C SER A 127 -0.01 2.44 -7.15
N SER A 128 -0.49 3.43 -6.40
CA SER A 128 0.26 4.03 -5.29
C SER A 128 0.44 3.06 -4.12
N ALA A 129 -0.59 2.28 -3.76
CA ALA A 129 -0.50 1.27 -2.72
C ALA A 129 0.52 0.17 -3.08
N ARG A 130 0.59 -0.23 -4.35
CA ARG A 130 1.57 -1.23 -4.82
C ARG A 130 2.99 -0.66 -4.83
N ALA A 131 3.19 0.57 -5.27
CA ALA A 131 4.49 1.23 -5.23
C ALA A 131 4.97 1.45 -3.78
N TYR A 132 4.07 1.86 -2.89
CA TYR A 132 4.30 1.95 -1.45
C TYR A 132 4.79 0.61 -0.87
N TRP A 133 4.04 -0.47 -1.12
CA TRP A 133 4.40 -1.81 -0.69
C TRP A 133 5.79 -2.23 -1.22
N THR A 134 6.12 -1.87 -2.47
CA THR A 134 7.42 -2.20 -3.07
C THR A 134 8.57 -1.55 -2.30
N PHE A 135 8.42 -0.27 -1.90
CA PHE A 135 9.41 0.40 -1.05
C PHE A 135 9.56 -0.29 0.32
N LYS A 136 8.44 -0.65 0.97
CA LYS A 136 8.46 -1.35 2.27
C LYS A 136 9.17 -2.68 2.18
N VAL A 137 8.88 -3.47 1.13
CA VAL A 137 9.55 -4.77 0.89
C VAL A 137 11.04 -4.61 0.61
N PHE A 138 11.46 -3.45 0.07
CA PHE A 138 12.89 -3.16 -0.11
C PHE A 138 13.51 -2.30 1.00
N GLY A 139 12.86 -2.24 2.16
CA GLY A 139 13.43 -1.70 3.39
C GLY A 139 13.39 -0.18 3.53
N HIS A 140 12.52 0.51 2.79
CA HIS A 140 12.30 1.94 2.93
C HIS A 140 11.03 2.24 3.72
N GLU A 141 11.19 2.87 4.88
CA GLU A 141 10.07 3.06 5.83
C GLU A 141 9.36 4.42 5.69
N LYS A 142 10.05 5.42 5.12
CA LYS A 142 9.51 6.79 5.00
C LYS A 142 8.75 6.95 3.68
N VAL A 143 7.57 6.36 3.63
CA VAL A 143 6.69 6.38 2.44
C VAL A 143 5.30 6.83 2.83
N SER A 144 4.66 7.61 1.96
CA SER A 144 3.27 8.07 2.10
C SER A 144 2.55 8.06 0.77
N ILE A 145 1.22 8.06 0.81
CA ILE A 145 0.35 8.30 -0.34
C ILE A 145 -0.43 9.58 -0.09
N LEU A 146 -0.48 10.48 -1.08
CA LEU A 146 -1.35 11.66 -1.03
C LEU A 146 -2.81 11.23 -1.21
N ASN A 147 -3.61 11.38 -0.17
CA ASN A 147 -5.02 10.97 -0.16
C ASN A 147 -5.85 11.84 -1.11
N GLY A 148 -6.50 11.22 -2.09
CA GLY A 148 -7.20 11.91 -3.18
C GLY A 148 -6.29 12.41 -4.31
N GLY A 149 -4.98 12.21 -4.22
CA GLY A 149 -4.00 12.41 -5.29
C GLY A 149 -3.96 13.81 -5.91
N TYR A 150 -3.57 13.85 -7.19
CA TYR A 150 -3.49 15.11 -7.93
C TYR A 150 -4.85 15.82 -8.05
N ALA A 151 -5.95 15.09 -8.21
CA ALA A 151 -7.26 15.71 -8.30
C ALA A 151 -7.63 16.50 -7.03
N ALA A 152 -7.36 15.94 -5.85
CA ALA A 152 -7.58 16.63 -4.58
C ALA A 152 -6.64 17.84 -4.42
N TRP A 153 -5.37 17.71 -4.84
CA TRP A 153 -4.44 18.83 -4.85
C TRP A 153 -4.92 19.98 -5.75
N LYS A 154 -5.27 19.67 -6.99
CA LYS A 154 -5.76 20.65 -7.98
C LYS A 154 -7.00 21.38 -7.48
N ALA A 155 -7.91 20.68 -6.80
CA ALA A 155 -9.11 21.28 -6.22
C ALA A 155 -8.78 22.22 -5.04
N ALA A 156 -7.85 21.83 -4.16
CA ALA A 156 -7.47 22.60 -2.98
C ALA A 156 -6.53 23.78 -3.30
N TYR A 157 -5.65 23.61 -4.29
CA TYR A 157 -4.58 24.57 -4.62
C TYR A 157 -4.50 24.83 -6.14
N PRO A 158 -5.53 25.38 -6.79
CA PRO A 158 -5.57 25.56 -8.25
C PRO A 158 -4.48 26.49 -8.79
N ASN A 159 -3.95 27.38 -7.94
CA ASN A 159 -2.86 28.31 -8.29
C ASN A 159 -1.45 27.75 -7.96
N ARG A 160 -1.35 26.51 -7.50
CA ARG A 160 -0.09 25.83 -7.17
C ARG A 160 0.08 24.58 -8.04
N ILE A 161 -0.01 24.78 -9.35
CA ILE A 161 0.16 23.75 -10.40
C ILE A 161 1.39 24.14 -11.22
N GLU A 162 2.31 23.20 -11.39
CA GLU A 162 3.43 23.31 -12.30
C GLU A 162 3.06 22.67 -13.65
N GLN A 163 3.56 23.24 -14.74
CA GLN A 163 3.36 22.75 -16.10
C GLN A 163 4.70 22.54 -16.80
N GLY A 164 4.71 21.65 -17.79
CA GLY A 164 5.91 21.35 -18.55
C GLY A 164 6.76 20.23 -17.94
N ALA A 165 7.94 20.03 -18.46
CA ALA A 165 8.84 18.98 -18.01
C ALA A 165 9.49 19.38 -16.67
N PRO A 166 9.56 18.46 -15.67
CA PRO A 166 10.24 18.74 -14.42
C PRO A 166 11.75 18.84 -14.64
N ILE A 167 12.43 19.48 -13.69
CA ILE A 167 13.89 19.37 -13.61
C ILE A 167 14.21 17.92 -13.24
N ALA A 168 15.04 17.27 -14.06
CA ALA A 168 15.48 15.91 -13.76
C ALA A 168 16.20 15.89 -12.40
N PRO A 169 15.82 15.01 -11.46
CA PRO A 169 16.49 14.94 -10.17
C PRO A 169 17.92 14.43 -10.32
N GLU A 170 18.78 14.82 -9.41
CA GLU A 170 20.04 14.11 -9.23
C GLU A 170 19.74 12.68 -8.75
N ALA A 171 20.58 11.72 -9.17
CA ALA A 171 20.41 10.34 -8.75
C ALA A 171 20.58 10.22 -7.22
N GLY A 172 19.62 9.55 -6.59
CA GLY A 172 19.69 9.27 -5.16
C GLY A 172 20.67 8.15 -4.80
N ASP A 173 20.83 7.88 -3.51
CA ASP A 173 21.74 6.86 -2.99
C ASP A 173 21.01 5.64 -2.37
N PHE A 174 19.69 5.55 -2.53
CA PHE A 174 18.87 4.47 -1.96
C PHE A 174 19.48 3.10 -2.23
N THR A 175 19.53 2.26 -1.18
CA THR A 175 19.98 0.88 -1.28
C THR A 175 18.84 -0.07 -0.93
N ALA A 176 18.40 -0.83 -1.92
CA ALA A 176 17.34 -1.80 -1.75
C ALA A 176 17.86 -3.00 -0.93
N LYS A 177 17.07 -3.40 0.06
CA LYS A 177 17.34 -4.59 0.87
C LYS A 177 16.02 -5.33 1.11
N PHE A 178 15.87 -6.50 0.51
CA PHE A 178 14.66 -7.30 0.60
C PHE A 178 14.28 -7.63 2.05
N GLN A 179 13.02 -7.36 2.39
CA GLN A 179 12.39 -7.62 3.67
C GLN A 179 11.21 -8.58 3.46
N PRO A 180 11.27 -9.83 3.94
CA PRO A 180 10.25 -10.83 3.65
C PRO A 180 8.93 -10.63 4.39
N GLN A 181 8.86 -9.68 5.35
CA GLN A 181 7.72 -9.51 6.24
C GLN A 181 6.42 -9.17 5.49
N GLY A 182 6.50 -8.33 4.47
CA GLY A 182 5.34 -7.92 3.66
C GLY A 182 5.09 -8.78 2.41
N TYR A 183 5.93 -9.77 2.13
CA TYR A 183 5.93 -10.57 0.91
C TYR A 183 5.65 -12.05 1.19
N ILE A 184 5.01 -12.74 0.25
CA ILE A 184 4.89 -14.20 0.27
C ILE A 184 4.97 -14.77 -1.15
N SER A 185 5.70 -15.89 -1.29
CA SER A 185 5.85 -16.60 -2.56
C SER A 185 4.65 -17.51 -2.86
N MET A 186 4.44 -17.88 -4.14
CA MET A 186 3.45 -18.87 -4.54
C MET A 186 3.63 -20.20 -3.78
N ALA A 187 4.87 -20.64 -3.59
CA ALA A 187 5.17 -21.89 -2.90
C ALA A 187 4.72 -21.86 -1.42
N ASP A 188 4.81 -20.70 -0.77
CA ASP A 188 4.35 -20.56 0.62
C ASP A 188 2.83 -20.34 0.69
N VAL A 189 2.23 -19.67 -0.29
CA VAL A 189 0.76 -19.61 -0.43
C VAL A 189 0.19 -21.02 -0.59
N ALA A 190 0.81 -21.89 -1.39
CA ALA A 190 0.36 -23.27 -1.57
C ALA A 190 0.33 -24.08 -0.26
N LYS A 191 1.21 -23.79 0.69
CA LYS A 191 1.21 -24.37 2.04
C LYS A 191 0.09 -23.82 2.94
N ALA A 192 -0.39 -22.61 2.61
CA ALA A 192 -1.44 -21.90 3.36
C ALA A 192 -2.86 -22.23 2.85
N VAL A 193 -3.00 -23.02 1.78
CA VAL A 193 -4.31 -23.41 1.23
C VAL A 193 -4.98 -24.44 2.13
N GLY A 194 -6.23 -24.15 2.50
CA GLY A 194 -7.07 -25.03 3.31
C GLY A 194 -7.63 -24.30 4.54
N LYS A 195 -8.83 -24.68 4.97
CA LYS A 195 -9.54 -24.01 6.08
C LYS A 195 -8.83 -24.10 7.45
N ASP A 196 -7.98 -25.09 7.61
CA ASP A 196 -7.31 -25.38 8.89
C ASP A 196 -5.86 -24.84 8.91
N SER A 197 -5.48 -24.03 7.93
CA SER A 197 -4.11 -23.47 7.84
C SER A 197 -3.79 -22.44 8.92
N GLY A 198 -4.80 -21.90 9.61
CA GLY A 198 -4.61 -20.76 10.52
C GLY A 198 -4.22 -19.46 9.81
N ILE A 199 -4.47 -19.35 8.50
CA ILE A 199 -4.13 -18.19 7.66
C ILE A 199 -5.38 -17.76 6.90
N THR A 200 -5.66 -16.49 6.86
CA THR A 200 -6.73 -15.90 6.04
C THR A 200 -6.20 -15.53 4.66
N LEU A 201 -6.73 -16.18 3.62
CA LEU A 201 -6.51 -15.77 2.23
C LEU A 201 -7.56 -14.73 1.85
N LEU A 202 -7.15 -13.52 1.47
CA LEU A 202 -8.04 -12.40 1.16
C LEU A 202 -7.97 -12.07 -0.34
N ASP A 203 -9.07 -12.33 -1.05
CA ASP A 203 -9.19 -12.04 -2.47
C ASP A 203 -9.73 -10.61 -2.69
N GLY A 204 -8.89 -9.75 -3.27
CA GLY A 204 -9.22 -8.34 -3.53
C GLY A 204 -9.97 -8.10 -4.84
N ARG A 205 -10.41 -9.15 -5.57
CA ARG A 205 -11.11 -9.05 -6.85
C ARG A 205 -12.62 -8.86 -6.66
N ASN A 206 -13.30 -8.54 -7.76
CA ASN A 206 -14.75 -8.47 -7.79
C ASN A 206 -15.41 -9.87 -7.79
N GLU A 207 -16.70 -9.91 -7.50
CA GLU A 207 -17.47 -11.16 -7.41
C GLU A 207 -17.39 -12.05 -8.66
N PRO A 208 -17.56 -11.55 -9.91
CA PRO A 208 -17.47 -12.40 -11.09
C PRO A 208 -16.12 -13.14 -11.22
N GLN A 209 -15.01 -12.46 -10.88
CA GLN A 209 -13.68 -13.08 -10.90
C GLN A 209 -13.49 -14.06 -9.74
N TYR A 210 -13.98 -13.72 -8.55
CA TYR A 210 -13.92 -14.58 -7.38
C TYR A 210 -14.70 -15.88 -7.57
N TYR A 211 -15.92 -15.81 -8.12
CA TYR A 211 -16.75 -16.99 -8.35
C TYR A 211 -16.38 -17.77 -9.62
N GLY A 212 -15.44 -17.27 -10.42
CA GLY A 212 -14.98 -17.93 -11.64
C GLY A 212 -15.89 -17.73 -12.86
N GLU A 213 -16.75 -16.73 -12.82
CA GLU A 213 -17.58 -16.29 -13.95
C GLU A 213 -16.77 -15.43 -14.96
N ALA A 214 -15.71 -14.80 -14.48
CA ALA A 214 -14.74 -14.04 -15.26
C ALA A 214 -13.31 -14.36 -14.81
N LYS A 215 -12.33 -13.99 -15.63
CA LYS A 215 -10.91 -14.06 -15.28
C LYS A 215 -10.13 -12.93 -15.90
N HIS A 216 -8.97 -12.64 -15.32
CA HIS A 216 -8.00 -11.74 -15.95
C HIS A 216 -7.48 -12.36 -17.26
N PRO A 217 -7.27 -11.58 -18.35
CA PRO A 217 -6.82 -12.12 -19.65
C PRO A 217 -5.55 -12.98 -19.58
N LYS A 218 -4.64 -12.65 -18.67
CA LYS A 218 -3.38 -13.39 -18.44
C LYS A 218 -3.51 -14.59 -17.51
N ALA A 219 -4.61 -14.74 -16.76
CA ALA A 219 -4.84 -15.93 -15.94
C ALA A 219 -5.22 -17.14 -16.81
N ALA A 220 -4.60 -18.29 -16.58
CA ALA A 220 -4.86 -19.50 -17.36
C ALA A 220 -6.26 -20.05 -17.11
N LYS A 221 -6.74 -19.99 -15.86
CA LYS A 221 -8.03 -20.53 -15.43
C LYS A 221 -8.83 -19.51 -14.61
N ALA A 222 -10.15 -19.64 -14.61
CA ALA A 222 -11.06 -18.89 -13.75
C ALA A 222 -11.20 -19.55 -12.37
N GLY A 223 -11.60 -18.78 -11.35
CA GLY A 223 -11.80 -19.24 -9.98
C GLY A 223 -10.94 -18.50 -8.97
N ARG A 224 -10.86 -19.01 -7.75
CA ARG A 224 -10.10 -18.47 -6.61
C ARG A 224 -9.20 -19.50 -5.96
N ILE A 225 -8.28 -19.08 -5.14
CA ILE A 225 -7.51 -19.97 -4.27
C ILE A 225 -8.50 -20.56 -3.24
N PRO A 226 -8.51 -21.90 -3.03
CA PRO A 226 -9.47 -22.54 -2.14
C PRO A 226 -9.44 -21.99 -0.72
N GLY A 227 -10.64 -21.74 -0.15
CA GLY A 227 -10.79 -21.20 1.21
C GLY A 227 -10.62 -19.68 1.33
N ALA A 228 -10.35 -18.97 0.24
CA ALA A 228 -10.22 -17.51 0.27
C ALA A 228 -11.54 -16.80 0.62
N GLN A 229 -11.42 -15.70 1.35
CA GLN A 229 -12.49 -14.75 1.62
C GLN A 229 -12.47 -13.65 0.56
N LEU A 230 -13.65 -13.22 0.12
CA LEU A 230 -13.79 -12.07 -0.79
C LEU A 230 -13.84 -10.77 0.01
N LEU A 231 -12.95 -9.85 -0.32
CA LEU A 231 -13.07 -8.45 0.07
C LEU A 231 -12.59 -7.58 -1.10
N PHE A 232 -13.53 -7.17 -1.94
CA PHE A 232 -13.23 -6.36 -3.11
C PHE A 232 -12.57 -5.06 -2.71
N GLN A 233 -11.38 -4.78 -3.25
CA GLN A 233 -10.53 -3.66 -2.86
C GLN A 233 -11.22 -2.30 -2.96
N GLU A 234 -12.17 -2.13 -3.88
CA GLU A 234 -12.91 -0.87 -4.06
C GLU A 234 -13.77 -0.52 -2.85
N THR A 235 -14.18 -1.50 -2.04
CA THR A 235 -14.95 -1.24 -0.82
C THR A 235 -14.21 -0.35 0.18
N ALA A 236 -12.87 -0.34 0.14
CA ALA A 236 -12.04 0.53 0.96
C ALA A 236 -11.99 1.99 0.45
N TYR A 237 -12.49 2.24 -0.76
CA TYR A 237 -12.37 3.53 -1.43
C TYR A 237 -13.72 4.26 -1.46
N ASP A 238 -13.70 5.55 -1.16
CA ASP A 238 -14.86 6.43 -1.38
C ASP A 238 -14.81 6.94 -2.81
N VAL A 239 -15.62 6.32 -3.67
CA VAL A 239 -15.69 6.64 -5.11
C VAL A 239 -16.19 8.08 -5.35
N SER A 240 -17.00 8.61 -4.43
CA SER A 240 -17.56 9.97 -4.58
C SER A 240 -16.53 11.05 -4.26
N ALA A 241 -15.64 10.79 -3.31
CA ALA A 241 -14.57 11.69 -2.88
C ALA A 241 -13.22 11.38 -3.52
N ASN A 242 -13.13 10.29 -4.30
CA ASN A 242 -11.88 9.77 -4.90
C ASN A 242 -10.72 9.66 -3.91
N ARG A 243 -10.98 9.05 -2.76
CA ARG A 243 -10.01 8.86 -1.69
C ARG A 243 -10.24 7.59 -0.89
N LEU A 244 -9.26 7.17 -0.13
CA LEU A 244 -9.45 6.10 0.84
C LEU A 244 -10.46 6.56 1.91
N LYS A 245 -11.34 5.66 2.35
CA LYS A 245 -12.29 5.91 3.44
C LYS A 245 -11.58 6.22 4.76
N LEU A 246 -12.31 6.79 5.70
CA LEU A 246 -11.78 7.09 7.03
C LEU A 246 -11.39 5.81 7.77
N ALA A 247 -10.40 5.88 8.64
CA ALA A 247 -9.91 4.72 9.39
C ALA A 247 -11.03 4.00 10.16
N THR A 248 -11.97 4.73 10.75
CA THR A 248 -13.12 4.16 11.48
C THR A 248 -14.10 3.39 10.58
N GLU A 249 -14.26 3.82 9.33
CA GLU A 249 -15.06 3.11 8.33
C GLU A 249 -14.32 1.84 7.87
N LEU A 250 -13.00 1.95 7.68
CA LEU A 250 -12.15 0.82 7.32
C LEU A 250 -12.09 -0.23 8.43
N GLU A 251 -12.00 0.15 9.69
CA GLU A 251 -12.11 -0.77 10.85
C GLU A 251 -13.40 -1.60 10.77
N SER A 252 -14.52 -0.97 10.47
CA SER A 252 -15.81 -1.65 10.33
C SER A 252 -15.86 -2.58 9.12
N LEU A 253 -15.34 -2.15 7.97
CA LEU A 253 -15.33 -2.93 6.72
C LEU A 253 -14.42 -4.17 6.81
N TYR A 254 -13.32 -4.07 7.54
CA TYR A 254 -12.34 -5.15 7.68
C TYR A 254 -12.54 -5.96 8.97
N ALA A 255 -13.58 -5.68 9.76
CA ALA A 255 -13.87 -6.38 11.03
C ALA A 255 -14.10 -7.89 10.86
N GLU A 256 -14.62 -8.32 9.70
CA GLU A 256 -14.84 -9.75 9.39
C GLU A 256 -13.56 -10.47 8.91
N VAL A 257 -12.49 -9.74 8.62
CA VAL A 257 -11.19 -10.35 8.35
C VAL A 257 -10.62 -10.84 9.66
N ALA A 258 -10.24 -12.12 9.75
CA ALA A 258 -9.75 -12.71 10.99
C ALA A 258 -8.66 -11.85 11.64
N THR A 259 -8.87 -11.42 12.88
CA THR A 259 -8.01 -10.47 13.58
C THR A 259 -6.79 -11.11 14.23
N ASP A 260 -6.87 -12.41 14.51
CA ASP A 260 -5.90 -13.23 15.24
C ASP A 260 -5.08 -14.17 14.33
N GLN A 261 -5.34 -14.16 13.02
CA GLN A 261 -4.63 -14.97 12.05
C GLN A 261 -3.84 -14.11 11.07
N PRO A 262 -2.66 -14.57 10.58
CA PRO A 262 -1.97 -13.94 9.47
C PRO A 262 -2.86 -13.81 8.23
N VAL A 263 -2.72 -12.72 7.50
CA VAL A 263 -3.50 -12.46 6.28
C VAL A 263 -2.58 -12.45 5.07
N ILE A 264 -3.01 -13.14 4.01
CA ILE A 264 -2.38 -13.07 2.69
C ILE A 264 -3.37 -12.41 1.74
N SER A 265 -3.05 -11.19 1.30
CA SER A 265 -3.83 -10.48 0.29
C SER A 265 -3.36 -10.87 -1.10
N TYR A 266 -4.29 -11.19 -2.01
CA TYR A 266 -4.02 -11.45 -3.41
C TYR A 266 -5.13 -10.91 -4.32
N CYS A 267 -4.88 -10.82 -5.63
CA CYS A 267 -5.90 -10.48 -6.63
C CYS A 267 -5.60 -11.17 -7.97
N ASN A 268 -5.43 -10.43 -9.07
CA ASN A 268 -4.96 -11.01 -10.35
C ASN A 268 -3.44 -10.92 -10.52
N THR A 269 -2.83 -9.78 -10.16
CA THR A 269 -1.43 -9.41 -10.42
C THR A 269 -0.83 -8.61 -9.26
N GLY A 270 -1.34 -8.75 -8.04
CA GLY A 270 -0.90 -8.04 -6.84
C GLY A 270 -1.18 -6.51 -6.83
N HIS A 271 -1.90 -6.00 -7.82
CA HIS A 271 -2.21 -4.57 -7.91
C HIS A 271 -3.35 -4.17 -6.95
N TRP A 272 -4.56 -4.72 -7.11
CA TRP A 272 -5.69 -4.45 -6.22
C TRP A 272 -5.46 -4.98 -4.81
N ALA A 273 -4.77 -6.11 -4.68
CA ALA A 273 -4.41 -6.68 -3.40
C ALA A 273 -3.54 -5.76 -2.54
N ALA A 274 -2.77 -4.87 -3.18
CA ALA A 274 -1.95 -3.90 -2.46
C ALA A 274 -2.80 -2.87 -1.69
N THR A 275 -4.01 -2.55 -2.15
CA THR A 275 -4.95 -1.71 -1.39
C THR A 275 -5.38 -2.39 -0.09
N ASN A 276 -5.78 -3.67 -0.13
CA ASN A 276 -6.15 -4.42 1.07
C ASN A 276 -4.97 -4.59 2.02
N TRP A 277 -3.77 -4.86 1.47
CA TRP A 277 -2.55 -4.93 2.27
C TRP A 277 -2.27 -3.59 2.96
N PHE A 278 -2.35 -2.47 2.22
CA PHE A 278 -2.10 -1.12 2.73
C PHE A 278 -3.09 -0.76 3.85
N VAL A 279 -4.37 -1.06 3.66
CA VAL A 279 -5.38 -0.81 4.70
C VAL A 279 -5.07 -1.63 5.95
N LEU A 280 -4.89 -2.92 5.82
CA LEU A 280 -4.66 -3.80 6.98
C LEU A 280 -3.34 -3.49 7.69
N SER A 281 -2.23 -3.39 6.93
CA SER A 281 -0.89 -3.23 7.49
C SER A 281 -0.63 -1.80 7.97
N GLU A 282 -0.91 -0.81 7.14
CA GLU A 282 -0.44 0.55 7.36
C GLU A 282 -1.51 1.43 8.05
N VAL A 283 -2.79 1.31 7.65
CA VAL A 283 -3.86 2.11 8.24
C VAL A 283 -4.37 1.51 9.54
N LEU A 284 -4.63 0.19 9.55
CA LEU A 284 -5.15 -0.53 10.73
C LEU A 284 -4.03 -1.14 11.61
N GLY A 285 -2.77 -1.02 11.20
CA GLY A 285 -1.60 -1.35 12.00
C GLY A 285 -1.32 -2.83 12.25
N ARG A 286 -1.91 -3.73 11.46
CA ARG A 286 -1.65 -5.17 11.56
C ARG A 286 -0.24 -5.51 11.09
N LYS A 287 0.45 -6.40 11.81
CA LYS A 287 1.86 -6.74 11.55
C LYS A 287 2.05 -8.01 10.73
N ASP A 288 1.03 -8.82 10.59
CA ASP A 288 1.06 -10.17 10.01
C ASP A 288 0.32 -10.23 8.66
N VAL A 289 0.41 -9.15 7.88
CA VAL A 289 -0.20 -9.04 6.57
C VAL A 289 0.85 -9.16 5.47
N LYS A 290 0.66 -10.08 4.55
CA LYS A 290 1.54 -10.28 3.39
C LYS A 290 0.79 -10.09 2.09
N LEU A 291 1.50 -9.63 1.07
CA LEU A 291 1.00 -9.56 -0.29
C LEU A 291 1.59 -10.70 -1.13
N TYR A 292 0.73 -11.43 -1.81
CA TYR A 292 1.09 -12.36 -2.87
C TYR A 292 0.98 -11.64 -4.22
N ASP A 293 2.10 -11.18 -4.74
CA ASP A 293 2.15 -10.32 -5.93
C ASP A 293 1.83 -11.05 -7.23
N GLY A 294 2.29 -12.28 -7.41
CA GLY A 294 1.96 -13.11 -8.58
C GLY A 294 0.48 -13.46 -8.71
N SER A 295 -0.22 -13.56 -7.58
CA SER A 295 -1.68 -13.67 -7.51
C SER A 295 -2.26 -14.74 -8.45
N MET A 296 -3.47 -14.53 -9.00
CA MET A 296 -4.13 -15.53 -9.84
C MET A 296 -3.44 -15.76 -11.18
N VAL A 297 -2.70 -14.80 -11.71
CA VAL A 297 -1.95 -15.03 -12.96
C VAL A 297 -0.86 -16.08 -12.73
N GLU A 298 -0.07 -15.94 -11.68
CA GLU A 298 0.95 -16.93 -11.31
C GLU A 298 0.32 -18.23 -10.79
N TRP A 299 -0.68 -18.14 -9.92
CA TRP A 299 -1.35 -19.30 -9.33
C TRP A 299 -1.92 -20.25 -10.38
N THR A 300 -2.61 -19.69 -11.39
CA THR A 300 -3.26 -20.50 -12.43
C THR A 300 -2.32 -20.97 -13.52
N ALA A 301 -1.13 -20.42 -13.65
CA ALA A 301 -0.08 -20.93 -14.55
C ALA A 301 0.46 -22.29 -14.09
N SER A 302 0.42 -22.56 -12.78
CA SER A 302 0.80 -23.88 -12.24
C SER A 302 -0.36 -24.89 -12.36
N ALA A 303 -0.15 -25.96 -13.10
CA ALA A 303 -1.16 -27.01 -13.32
C ALA A 303 -1.58 -27.75 -12.04
N GLY A 304 -0.69 -27.81 -11.04
CA GLY A 304 -0.93 -28.51 -9.76
C GLY A 304 -1.72 -27.71 -8.72
N ASN A 305 -1.91 -26.42 -8.92
CA ASN A 305 -2.60 -25.57 -7.96
C ASN A 305 -4.12 -25.75 -8.05
N ALA A 306 -4.73 -25.99 -6.89
CA ALA A 306 -6.17 -26.15 -6.77
C ALA A 306 -6.90 -24.83 -6.99
N LEU A 307 -8.13 -24.92 -7.51
CA LEU A 307 -9.04 -23.80 -7.72
C LEU A 307 -10.43 -24.12 -7.20
N GLU A 308 -11.09 -23.12 -6.67
CA GLU A 308 -12.49 -23.17 -6.27
C GLU A 308 -13.31 -22.21 -7.14
N THR A 309 -14.50 -22.65 -7.57
CA THR A 309 -15.42 -21.86 -8.41
C THR A 309 -16.83 -21.89 -7.84
N GLY A 310 -17.66 -20.93 -8.26
CA GLY A 310 -19.06 -20.84 -7.83
C GLY A 310 -19.23 -20.40 -6.38
N LYS A 311 -20.49 -20.19 -5.97
CA LYS A 311 -20.86 -19.86 -4.58
C LYS A 311 -20.87 -21.13 -3.74
N SER A 312 -20.26 -21.08 -2.57
CA SER A 312 -20.34 -22.14 -1.57
C SER A 312 -21.80 -22.32 -1.11
N ASN A 313 -22.12 -23.49 -0.53
CA ASN A 313 -23.45 -23.71 0.03
C ASN A 313 -23.82 -22.70 1.11
N LEU A 314 -22.86 -22.26 1.92
CA LEU A 314 -23.06 -21.23 2.94
C LEU A 314 -23.38 -19.86 2.31
N GLU A 315 -22.68 -19.47 1.26
CA GLU A 315 -22.93 -18.20 0.54
C GLU A 315 -24.28 -18.23 -0.18
N LYS A 316 -24.69 -19.38 -0.74
CA LYS A 316 -26.03 -19.56 -1.33
C LYS A 316 -27.11 -19.40 -0.26
N ILE A 317 -26.93 -20.01 0.92
CA ILE A 317 -27.86 -19.90 2.05
C ILE A 317 -27.92 -18.45 2.56
N LYS A 318 -26.78 -17.79 2.80
CA LYS A 318 -26.73 -16.38 3.21
C LYS A 318 -27.41 -15.48 2.18
N GLY A 319 -27.16 -15.68 0.88
CA GLY A 319 -27.81 -14.96 -0.21
C GLY A 319 -29.32 -15.15 -0.22
N PHE A 320 -29.80 -16.38 0.00
CA PHE A 320 -31.23 -16.69 0.10
C PHE A 320 -31.89 -15.96 1.28
N PHE A 321 -31.31 -15.99 2.47
CA PHE A 321 -31.84 -15.26 3.62
C PHE A 321 -31.82 -13.74 3.43
N LYS A 322 -30.77 -13.19 2.82
CA LYS A 322 -30.70 -11.75 2.48
C LYS A 322 -31.79 -11.33 1.50
N SER A 323 -32.17 -12.20 0.55
CA SER A 323 -33.24 -11.91 -0.43
C SER A 323 -34.65 -11.97 0.17
N ILE A 324 -34.82 -12.62 1.33
CA ILE A 324 -36.11 -12.74 2.05
C ILE A 324 -36.28 -11.62 3.07
N LEU A 325 -35.17 -11.14 3.68
CA LEU A 325 -35.20 -10.18 4.79
C LEU A 325 -34.90 -8.74 4.36
N GLY A 326 -34.49 -8.50 3.12
CA GLY A 326 -34.22 -7.19 2.54
C GLY A 326 -35.24 -6.84 1.51
#